data_24ba3261ec9b93289aea142c412cfd06
#
_entry.id   24ba3261ec9b93289aea142c412cfd06
#
_cell.length_a   1.000
_cell.length_b   1.000
_cell.length_c   1.000
_cell.angle_alpha   90.00
_cell.angle_beta   90.00
_cell.angle_gamma   90.00
#
_symmetry.space_group_name_H-M   'P 1'
#
loop_
_entity.id
_entity.type
_entity.pdbx_description
1 polymer ?
#
loop_
_entity_poly.entity_id
_entity_poly.type
_entity_poly.pdbx_seq_one_letter_code
_entity_poly.pdbx_strand_id
1 'polypeptide(L)'
;MRAFLGLIRQDLRLGIRQGGDIGLVLGFFVLAVILFPFGIGPEPELLRRVAAGIVWVSALLAAVLSLDRLFATDYADGGLDLIALSAMPLELAVLAKAAAHWLTTGLPLVIVSPLLAILVDLDPAALPSLVVGLLLGTPAMSLVGAIAAALSLGARRPGVLTTLVVLPLYLPPLIFGTGAVEASLAAEGARAHLLLLAALSVAAVPLAPLAAAAALRQALD
;
A
#
# COMPACT_ATOMS: atom_id res chain seq x y z
N MET A 1 15.51 -4.42 -19.42
CA MET A 1 15.96 -4.56 -18.03
C MET A 1 16.64 -3.31 -17.46
N ARG A 2 17.60 -2.67 -18.19
CA ARG A 2 18.28 -1.45 -17.69
C ARG A 2 17.32 -0.27 -17.48
N ALA A 3 16.38 -0.02 -18.38
CA ALA A 3 15.41 1.06 -18.27
C ALA A 3 14.46 0.86 -17.07
N PHE A 4 13.96 -0.35 -16.86
CA PHE A 4 13.11 -0.71 -15.70
C PHE A 4 13.80 -0.43 -14.36
N LEU A 5 15.03 -0.93 -14.18
CA LEU A 5 15.81 -0.67 -12.97
C LEU A 5 16.21 0.81 -12.84
N GLY A 6 16.42 1.49 -13.97
CA GLY A 6 16.67 2.92 -14.02
C GLY A 6 15.50 3.73 -13.47
N LEU A 7 14.26 3.39 -13.86
CA LEU A 7 13.04 4.05 -13.39
C LEU A 7 12.81 3.83 -11.89
N ILE A 8 12.94 2.59 -11.41
CA ILE A 8 12.86 2.31 -9.96
C ILE A 8 13.88 3.14 -9.19
N ARG A 9 15.14 3.17 -9.66
CA ARG A 9 16.20 3.92 -8.98
C ARG A 9 15.95 5.43 -8.97
N GLN A 10 15.37 5.95 -10.05
CA GLN A 10 14.98 7.36 -10.16
C GLN A 10 13.87 7.69 -9.13
N ASP A 11 12.79 6.92 -9.13
CA ASP A 11 11.65 7.14 -8.22
C ASP A 11 12.08 6.99 -6.74
N LEU A 12 12.92 5.99 -6.43
CA LEU A 12 13.47 5.83 -5.09
C LEU A 12 14.32 7.04 -4.66
N ARG A 13 15.17 7.56 -5.56
CA ARG A 13 15.98 8.74 -5.26
C ARG A 13 15.12 9.97 -5.04
N LEU A 14 14.08 10.15 -5.84
CA LEU A 14 13.14 11.26 -5.68
C LEU A 14 12.37 11.13 -4.36
N GLY A 15 11.82 9.96 -4.04
CA GLY A 15 11.12 9.70 -2.79
C GLY A 15 12.00 9.93 -1.55
N ILE A 16 13.26 9.49 -1.58
CA ILE A 16 14.19 9.70 -0.45
C ILE A 16 14.61 11.19 -0.35
N ARG A 17 14.88 11.85 -1.48
CA ARG A 17 15.28 13.28 -1.48
C ARG A 17 14.14 14.20 -1.06
N GLN A 18 12.92 13.86 -1.38
CA GLN A 18 11.71 14.56 -0.96
C GLN A 18 11.19 14.07 0.40
N GLY A 19 11.98 13.40 1.19
CA GLY A 19 11.76 12.70 2.47
C GLY A 19 10.50 13.05 3.29
N GLY A 20 9.85 14.19 2.98
CA GLY A 20 8.58 14.61 3.55
C GLY A 20 7.44 13.62 3.27
N ASP A 21 7.45 12.93 2.13
CA ASP A 21 6.36 12.03 1.76
C ASP A 21 6.41 10.72 2.56
N ILE A 22 7.60 10.13 2.70
CA ILE A 22 7.79 8.94 3.55
C ILE A 22 7.49 9.31 5.01
N GLY A 23 7.99 10.47 5.46
CA GLY A 23 7.73 10.99 6.80
C GLY A 23 6.23 11.25 7.05
N LEU A 24 5.50 11.76 6.06
CA LEU A 24 4.06 11.98 6.15
C LEU A 24 3.30 10.66 6.33
N VAL A 25 3.61 9.65 5.50
CA VAL A 25 2.96 8.33 5.55
C VAL A 25 3.24 7.63 6.88
N LEU A 26 4.50 7.58 7.31
CA LEU A 26 4.87 6.98 8.58
C LEU A 26 4.33 7.76 9.77
N GLY A 27 4.39 9.10 9.71
CA GLY A 27 3.81 9.96 10.74
C GLY A 27 2.31 9.75 10.88
N PHE A 28 1.58 9.68 9.74
CA PHE A 28 0.16 9.37 9.76
C PHE A 28 -0.12 7.98 10.34
N PHE A 29 0.65 6.95 9.92
CA PHE A 29 0.49 5.59 10.43
C PHE A 29 0.67 5.53 11.95
N VAL A 30 1.75 6.12 12.46
CA VAL A 30 2.06 6.19 13.89
C VAL A 30 0.97 6.95 14.65
N LEU A 31 0.58 8.13 14.17
CA LEU A 31 -0.47 8.94 14.80
C LEU A 31 -1.82 8.23 14.80
N ALA A 32 -2.20 7.62 13.67
CA ALA A 32 -3.46 6.89 13.57
C ALA A 32 -3.51 5.76 14.61
N VAL A 33 -2.46 4.93 14.71
CA VAL A 33 -2.41 3.82 15.67
C VAL A 33 -2.43 4.34 17.12
N ILE A 34 -1.66 5.40 17.43
CA ILE A 34 -1.60 5.97 18.78
C ILE A 34 -2.95 6.56 19.24
N LEU A 35 -3.73 7.11 18.33
CA LEU A 35 -5.02 7.71 18.67
C LEU A 35 -6.08 6.69 19.12
N PHE A 36 -5.99 5.43 18.67
CA PHE A 36 -6.99 4.41 19.04
C PHE A 36 -7.06 4.10 20.54
N PRO A 37 -5.94 3.86 21.25
CA PRO A 37 -5.99 3.68 22.71
C PRO A 37 -6.64 4.86 23.46
N PHE A 38 -6.42 6.10 23.00
CA PHE A 38 -7.05 7.26 23.58
C PHE A 38 -8.56 7.33 23.30
N GLY A 39 -8.99 6.86 22.14
CA GLY A 39 -10.40 6.85 21.75
C GLY A 39 -11.19 5.71 22.38
N ILE A 40 -10.57 4.55 22.57
CA ILE A 40 -11.20 3.36 23.18
C ILE A 40 -11.26 3.49 24.71
N GLY A 41 -10.28 4.20 25.31
CA GLY A 41 -10.18 4.33 26.76
C GLY A 41 -9.41 3.16 27.42
N PRO A 42 -9.41 3.08 28.76
CA PRO A 42 -8.59 2.16 29.53
C PRO A 42 -9.19 0.73 29.61
N GLU A 43 -9.51 0.14 28.48
CA GLU A 43 -10.04 -1.22 28.37
C GLU A 43 -9.06 -2.14 27.60
N PRO A 44 -8.06 -2.74 28.27
CA PRO A 44 -7.01 -3.53 27.61
C PRO A 44 -7.57 -4.71 26.78
N GLU A 45 -8.60 -5.37 27.29
CA GLU A 45 -9.23 -6.52 26.61
C GLU A 45 -9.89 -6.12 25.27
N LEU A 46 -10.54 -4.95 25.23
CA LEU A 46 -11.12 -4.42 24.00
C LEU A 46 -10.01 -4.02 23.02
N LEU A 47 -8.99 -3.31 23.50
CA LEU A 47 -7.86 -2.88 22.69
C LEU A 47 -7.15 -4.09 22.05
N ARG A 48 -6.87 -5.13 22.83
CA ARG A 48 -6.25 -6.37 22.37
C ARG A 48 -7.09 -7.06 21.30
N ARG A 49 -8.40 -7.09 21.46
CA ARG A 49 -9.35 -7.71 20.50
C ARG A 49 -9.33 -7.01 19.14
N VAL A 50 -9.20 -5.68 19.10
CA VAL A 50 -9.25 -4.90 17.86
C VAL A 50 -7.85 -4.52 17.33
N ALA A 51 -6.78 -4.90 18.03
CA ALA A 51 -5.40 -4.51 17.72
C ALA A 51 -4.99 -4.80 16.26
N ALA A 52 -5.31 -6.00 15.76
CA ALA A 52 -5.03 -6.38 14.36
C ALA A 52 -5.71 -5.42 13.37
N GLY A 53 -6.99 -5.13 13.60
CA GLY A 53 -7.76 -4.19 12.79
C GLY A 53 -7.19 -2.77 12.83
N ILE A 54 -6.80 -2.28 14.01
CA ILE A 54 -6.18 -0.96 14.16
C ILE A 54 -4.93 -0.83 13.30
N VAL A 55 -4.00 -1.79 13.40
CA VAL A 55 -2.74 -1.73 12.63
C VAL A 55 -3.01 -1.84 11.14
N TRP A 56 -3.86 -2.78 10.69
CA TRP A 56 -4.17 -2.96 9.27
C TRP A 56 -4.91 -1.77 8.66
N VAL A 57 -5.95 -1.26 9.32
CA VAL A 57 -6.70 -0.08 8.83
C VAL A 57 -5.80 1.15 8.76
N SER A 58 -4.98 1.37 9.79
CA SER A 58 -4.05 2.51 9.81
C SER A 58 -3.00 2.40 8.71
N ALA A 59 -2.45 1.19 8.46
CA ALA A 59 -1.51 0.95 7.36
C ALA A 59 -2.15 1.18 5.99
N LEU A 60 -3.41 0.71 5.81
CA LEU A 60 -4.19 0.92 4.60
C LEU A 60 -4.41 2.42 4.34
N LEU A 61 -4.88 3.16 5.33
CA LEU A 61 -5.11 4.60 5.20
C LEU A 61 -3.82 5.37 4.94
N ALA A 62 -2.72 4.98 5.59
CA ALA A 62 -1.40 5.55 5.33
C ALA A 62 -0.92 5.29 3.89
N ALA A 63 -1.14 4.07 3.36
CA ALA A 63 -0.80 3.74 1.98
C ALA A 63 -1.62 4.56 0.97
N VAL A 64 -2.92 4.77 1.21
CA VAL A 64 -3.79 5.59 0.35
C VAL A 64 -3.26 7.02 0.22
N LEU A 65 -2.71 7.58 1.29
CA LEU A 65 -2.23 8.97 1.33
C LEU A 65 -1.08 9.24 0.34
N SER A 66 -0.31 8.22 -0.05
CA SER A 66 0.82 8.34 -0.97
C SER A 66 0.45 8.08 -2.44
N LEU A 67 -0.73 7.51 -2.72
CA LEU A 67 -1.11 7.09 -4.08
C LEU A 67 -1.31 8.26 -5.04
N ASP A 68 -1.79 9.40 -4.56
CA ASP A 68 -2.09 10.56 -5.39
C ASP A 68 -0.89 11.06 -6.20
N ARG A 69 0.32 10.83 -5.67
CA ARG A 69 1.56 11.29 -6.29
C ARG A 69 2.20 10.28 -7.23
N LEU A 70 1.69 9.04 -7.28
CA LEU A 70 2.32 7.94 -8.02
C LEU A 70 2.55 8.26 -9.50
N PHE A 71 1.60 8.94 -10.14
CA PHE A 71 1.68 9.35 -11.54
C PHE A 71 1.50 10.86 -11.71
N ALA A 72 0.93 11.58 -10.74
CA ALA A 72 0.54 12.97 -10.89
C ALA A 72 1.72 13.91 -11.18
N THR A 73 2.86 13.68 -10.57
CA THR A 73 4.07 14.48 -10.80
C THR A 73 4.57 14.30 -12.24
N ASP A 74 4.71 13.04 -12.70
CA ASP A 74 5.16 12.77 -14.06
C ASP A 74 4.16 13.25 -15.12
N TYR A 75 2.87 13.21 -14.80
CA TYR A 75 1.83 13.75 -15.67
C TYR A 75 1.93 15.28 -15.79
N ALA A 76 2.12 15.97 -14.67
CA ALA A 76 2.23 17.43 -14.65
C ALA A 76 3.50 17.96 -15.37
N ASP A 77 4.60 17.21 -15.27
CA ASP A 77 5.89 17.58 -15.84
C ASP A 77 6.12 17.05 -17.27
N GLY A 78 5.13 16.35 -17.87
CA GLY A 78 5.26 15.72 -19.20
C GLY A 78 6.17 14.48 -19.21
N GLY A 79 6.62 14.03 -18.04
CA GLY A 79 7.45 12.81 -17.88
C GLY A 79 6.72 11.54 -18.29
N LEU A 80 5.39 11.52 -18.10
CA LEU A 80 4.56 10.39 -18.47
C LEU A 80 4.49 10.20 -20.00
N ASP A 81 4.44 11.30 -20.77
CA ASP A 81 4.53 11.27 -22.23
C ASP A 81 5.84 10.69 -22.70
N LEU A 82 6.96 11.08 -22.08
CA LEU A 82 8.28 10.55 -22.38
C LEU A 82 8.38 9.05 -22.09
N ILE A 83 7.75 8.60 -21.00
CA ILE A 83 7.68 7.16 -20.67
C ILE A 83 6.85 6.42 -21.72
N ALA A 84 5.70 6.96 -22.12
CA ALA A 84 4.82 6.36 -23.11
C ALA A 84 5.45 6.26 -24.50
N LEU A 85 6.29 7.25 -24.88
CA LEU A 85 7.05 7.27 -26.14
C LEU A 85 8.35 6.45 -26.08
N SER A 86 8.73 5.96 -24.91
CA SER A 86 9.95 5.16 -24.75
C SER A 86 9.80 3.76 -25.33
N ALA A 87 10.93 3.07 -25.55
CA ALA A 87 10.93 1.66 -25.98
C ALA A 87 10.47 0.67 -24.89
N MET A 88 10.19 1.15 -23.66
CA MET A 88 9.71 0.32 -22.56
C MET A 88 8.17 0.27 -22.58
N PRO A 89 7.56 -0.93 -22.57
CA PRO A 89 6.10 -1.05 -22.43
C PRO A 89 5.60 -0.31 -21.20
N LEU A 90 4.47 0.40 -21.34
CA LEU A 90 3.88 1.21 -20.26
C LEU A 90 3.51 0.35 -19.04
N GLU A 91 3.14 -0.90 -19.25
CA GLU A 91 2.88 -1.89 -18.20
C GLU A 91 4.12 -2.12 -17.32
N LEU A 92 5.30 -2.20 -17.94
CA LEU A 92 6.55 -2.32 -17.18
C LEU A 92 6.92 -1.04 -16.44
N ALA A 93 6.57 0.12 -16.98
CA ALA A 93 6.74 1.38 -16.28
C ALA A 93 5.83 1.47 -15.04
N VAL A 94 4.57 1.07 -15.18
CA VAL A 94 3.62 0.98 -14.04
C VAL A 94 4.16 0.02 -12.98
N LEU A 95 4.65 -1.16 -13.38
CA LEU A 95 5.21 -2.13 -12.44
C LEU A 95 6.44 -1.56 -11.72
N ALA A 96 7.32 -0.84 -12.43
CA ALA A 96 8.48 -0.20 -11.82
C ALA A 96 8.07 0.86 -10.79
N LYS A 97 7.09 1.70 -11.12
CA LYS A 97 6.56 2.72 -10.20
C LYS A 97 5.86 2.12 -8.99
N ALA A 98 5.03 1.09 -9.18
CA ALA A 98 4.40 0.38 -8.07
C ALA A 98 5.43 -0.29 -7.15
N ALA A 99 6.51 -0.85 -7.71
CA ALA A 99 7.61 -1.41 -6.93
C ALA A 99 8.37 -0.33 -6.14
N ALA A 100 8.65 0.82 -6.75
CA ALA A 100 9.29 1.96 -6.08
C ALA A 100 8.38 2.49 -4.94
N HIS A 101 7.07 2.64 -5.21
CA HIS A 101 6.08 3.03 -4.22
C HIS A 101 6.02 2.03 -3.05
N TRP A 102 6.02 0.73 -3.33
CA TRP A 102 6.05 -0.26 -2.27
C TRP A 102 7.29 -0.15 -1.40
N LEU A 103 8.47 0.05 -2.01
CA LEU A 103 9.73 0.21 -1.27
C LEU A 103 9.77 1.48 -0.41
N THR A 104 9.12 2.56 -0.84
CA THR A 104 9.10 3.85 -0.12
C THR A 104 7.93 3.99 0.85
N THR A 105 6.85 3.24 0.66
CA THR A 105 5.63 3.31 1.46
C THR A 105 5.35 1.97 2.17
N GLY A 106 5.12 0.90 1.42
CA GLY A 106 4.69 -0.39 1.97
C GLY A 106 5.74 -1.01 2.89
N LEU A 107 6.99 -1.08 2.45
CA LEU A 107 8.07 -1.67 3.24
C LEU A 107 8.33 -0.92 4.56
N PRO A 108 8.39 0.43 4.61
CA PRO A 108 8.46 1.17 5.87
C PRO A 108 7.29 0.89 6.82
N LEU A 109 6.06 0.75 6.31
CA LEU A 109 4.90 0.38 7.14
C LEU A 109 5.08 -1.01 7.77
N VAL A 110 5.58 -1.99 6.99
CA VAL A 110 5.91 -3.33 7.51
C VAL A 110 6.96 -3.26 8.61
N ILE A 111 8.02 -2.48 8.42
CA ILE A 111 9.12 -2.37 9.39
C ILE A 111 8.66 -1.74 10.71
N VAL A 112 7.79 -0.73 10.65
CA VAL A 112 7.31 -0.01 11.84
C VAL A 112 6.16 -0.74 12.53
N SER A 113 5.41 -1.61 11.81
CA SER A 113 4.22 -2.28 12.33
C SER A 113 4.43 -3.09 13.62
N PRO A 114 5.56 -3.81 13.87
CA PRO A 114 5.74 -4.53 15.13
C PRO A 114 5.77 -3.61 16.34
N LEU A 115 6.42 -2.45 16.22
CA LEU A 115 6.48 -1.46 17.29
C LEU A 115 5.08 -0.94 17.63
N LEU A 116 4.28 -0.65 16.62
CA LEU A 116 2.92 -0.15 16.79
C LEU A 116 1.97 -1.24 17.29
N ALA A 117 2.18 -2.50 16.89
CA ALA A 117 1.42 -3.63 17.38
C ALA A 117 1.58 -3.84 18.90
N ILE A 118 2.80 -3.68 19.41
CA ILE A 118 3.08 -3.70 20.85
C ILE A 118 2.34 -2.56 21.57
N LEU A 119 2.28 -1.39 20.96
CA LEU A 119 1.63 -0.21 21.55
C LEU A 119 0.11 -0.42 21.73
N VAL A 120 -0.52 -1.19 20.84
CA VAL A 120 -1.96 -1.54 20.93
C VAL A 120 -2.21 -2.88 21.63
N ASP A 121 -1.22 -3.37 22.38
CA ASP A 121 -1.29 -4.61 23.17
C ASP A 121 -1.61 -5.87 22.34
N LEU A 122 -1.13 -5.94 21.08
CA LEU A 122 -1.26 -7.15 20.27
C LEU A 122 -0.44 -8.27 20.89
N ASP A 123 -1.04 -9.48 20.98
CA ASP A 123 -0.35 -10.65 21.49
C ASP A 123 0.95 -10.91 20.69
N PRO A 124 2.11 -11.03 21.37
CA PRO A 124 3.39 -11.30 20.71
C PRO A 124 3.40 -12.53 19.81
N ALA A 125 2.58 -13.54 20.11
CA ALA A 125 2.45 -14.74 19.29
C ALA A 125 1.87 -14.44 17.89
N ALA A 126 1.11 -13.36 17.73
CA ALA A 126 0.53 -12.94 16.47
C ALA A 126 1.43 -12.01 15.64
N LEU A 127 2.52 -11.48 16.20
CA LEU A 127 3.44 -10.58 15.48
C LEU A 127 3.99 -11.17 14.17
N PRO A 128 4.42 -12.45 14.11
CA PRO A 128 4.88 -13.03 12.84
C PRO A 128 3.80 -13.01 11.76
N SER A 129 2.56 -13.32 12.12
CA SER A 129 1.42 -13.32 11.19
C SER A 129 1.07 -11.91 10.71
N LEU A 130 1.17 -10.91 11.58
CA LEU A 130 1.01 -9.51 11.22
C LEU A 130 2.07 -9.07 10.20
N VAL A 131 3.35 -9.30 10.51
CA VAL A 131 4.47 -8.87 9.66
C VAL A 131 4.43 -9.57 8.30
N VAL A 132 4.26 -10.89 8.29
CA VAL A 132 4.16 -11.67 7.04
C VAL A 132 2.91 -11.25 6.26
N GLY A 133 1.78 -11.04 6.94
CA GLY A 133 0.56 -10.56 6.32
C GLY A 133 0.74 -9.20 5.64
N LEU A 134 1.32 -8.22 6.33
CA LEU A 134 1.63 -6.91 5.76
C LEU A 134 2.64 -7.01 4.62
N LEU A 135 3.67 -7.85 4.75
CA LEU A 135 4.66 -8.06 3.69
C LEU A 135 4.05 -8.64 2.41
N LEU A 136 3.05 -9.50 2.55
CA LEU A 136 2.31 -10.08 1.42
C LEU A 136 1.21 -9.14 0.90
N GLY A 137 0.53 -8.39 1.77
CA GLY A 137 -0.61 -7.55 1.39
C GLY A 137 -0.21 -6.19 0.84
N THR A 138 0.83 -5.56 1.35
CA THR A 138 1.23 -4.20 0.92
C THR A 138 1.72 -4.12 -0.55
N PRO A 139 2.37 -5.14 -1.17
CA PRO A 139 2.64 -5.14 -2.61
C PRO A 139 1.35 -5.12 -3.43
N ALA A 140 0.34 -5.93 -3.05
CA ALA A 140 -0.97 -5.91 -3.71
C ALA A 140 -1.62 -4.53 -3.60
N MET A 141 -1.54 -3.89 -2.43
CA MET A 141 -2.06 -2.53 -2.22
C MET A 141 -1.37 -1.51 -3.13
N SER A 142 -0.04 -1.56 -3.28
CA SER A 142 0.70 -0.67 -4.19
C SER A 142 0.31 -0.90 -5.65
N LEU A 143 0.13 -2.15 -6.08
CA LEU A 143 -0.26 -2.50 -7.44
C LEU A 143 -1.70 -2.10 -7.75
N VAL A 144 -2.64 -2.44 -6.88
CA VAL A 144 -4.06 -2.07 -7.04
C VAL A 144 -4.24 -0.57 -6.89
N GLY A 145 -3.50 0.06 -5.98
CA GLY A 145 -3.46 1.51 -5.82
C GLY A 145 -3.00 2.24 -7.09
N ALA A 146 -2.06 1.65 -7.84
CA ALA A 146 -1.63 2.21 -9.13
C ALA A 146 -2.77 2.27 -10.15
N ILE A 147 -3.73 1.32 -10.14
CA ILE A 147 -4.93 1.39 -11.00
C ILE A 147 -5.75 2.62 -10.65
N ALA A 148 -6.04 2.82 -9.35
CA ALA A 148 -6.85 3.95 -8.89
C ALA A 148 -6.16 5.29 -9.16
N ALA A 149 -4.85 5.38 -8.94
CA ALA A 149 -4.06 6.56 -9.26
C ALA A 149 -4.09 6.89 -10.76
N ALA A 150 -3.94 5.88 -11.63
CA ALA A 150 -4.01 6.05 -13.09
C ALA A 150 -5.41 6.51 -13.56
N LEU A 151 -6.49 5.92 -13.03
CA LEU A 151 -7.86 6.30 -13.34
C LEU A 151 -8.23 7.72 -12.87
N SER A 152 -7.50 8.24 -11.89
CA SER A 152 -7.76 9.57 -11.32
C SER A 152 -7.00 10.69 -12.02
N LEU A 153 -6.07 10.37 -12.93
CA LEU A 153 -5.33 11.38 -13.70
C LEU A 153 -6.29 12.22 -14.55
N GLY A 154 -6.01 13.51 -14.61
CA GLY A 154 -6.86 14.47 -15.34
C GLY A 154 -8.19 14.83 -14.65
N ALA A 155 -8.54 14.19 -13.53
CA ALA A 155 -9.74 14.54 -12.78
C ALA A 155 -9.58 15.90 -12.07
N ARG A 156 -10.69 16.60 -11.85
CA ARG A 156 -10.68 17.90 -11.12
C ARG A 156 -10.21 17.76 -9.66
N ARG A 157 -10.38 16.59 -9.05
CA ARG A 157 -9.97 16.25 -7.67
C ARG A 157 -9.42 14.82 -7.64
N PRO A 158 -8.21 14.61 -8.14
CA PRO A 158 -7.65 13.27 -8.29
C PRO A 158 -7.60 12.52 -6.95
N GLY A 159 -7.15 13.13 -5.86
CA GLY A 159 -7.04 12.48 -4.56
C GLY A 159 -8.33 11.92 -3.99
N VAL A 160 -9.44 12.66 -4.14
CA VAL A 160 -10.76 12.18 -3.71
C VAL A 160 -11.18 10.97 -4.53
N LEU A 161 -10.97 11.01 -5.85
CA LEU A 161 -11.34 9.92 -6.74
C LEU A 161 -10.47 8.67 -6.49
N THR A 162 -9.16 8.84 -6.36
CA THR A 162 -8.24 7.75 -5.99
C THR A 162 -8.70 7.05 -4.71
N THR A 163 -9.01 7.83 -3.67
CA THR A 163 -9.46 7.29 -2.39
C THR A 163 -10.77 6.52 -2.52
N LEU A 164 -11.76 7.06 -3.23
CA LEU A 164 -13.06 6.40 -3.42
C LEU A 164 -12.95 5.09 -4.22
N VAL A 165 -12.06 5.04 -5.20
CA VAL A 165 -11.84 3.84 -6.02
C VAL A 165 -11.04 2.78 -5.26
N VAL A 166 -10.02 3.21 -4.51
CA VAL A 166 -9.09 2.27 -3.88
C VAL A 166 -9.64 1.63 -2.62
N LEU A 167 -10.45 2.33 -1.83
CA LEU A 167 -10.95 1.80 -0.55
C LEU A 167 -11.69 0.47 -0.69
N PRO A 168 -12.66 0.28 -1.62
CA PRO A 168 -13.28 -1.02 -1.82
C PRO A 168 -12.29 -2.10 -2.29
N LEU A 169 -11.30 -1.73 -3.10
CA LEU A 169 -10.30 -2.65 -3.62
C LEU A 169 -9.29 -3.11 -2.55
N TYR A 170 -9.17 -2.36 -1.45
CA TYR A 170 -8.30 -2.70 -0.33
C TYR A 170 -9.00 -3.57 0.73
N LEU A 171 -10.32 -3.83 0.60
CA LEU A 171 -11.03 -4.71 1.52
C LEU A 171 -10.48 -6.14 1.56
N PRO A 172 -10.17 -6.82 0.42
CA PRO A 172 -9.60 -8.16 0.46
C PRO A 172 -8.27 -8.25 1.22
N PRO A 173 -7.25 -7.39 0.96
CA PRO A 173 -6.03 -7.36 1.78
C PRO A 173 -6.32 -7.14 3.26
N LEU A 174 -7.25 -6.25 3.59
CA LEU A 174 -7.63 -5.97 4.98
C LEU A 174 -8.24 -7.21 5.65
N ILE A 175 -9.25 -7.83 5.01
CA ILE A 175 -9.97 -8.98 5.58
C ILE A 175 -9.02 -10.16 5.77
N PHE A 176 -8.22 -10.49 4.76
CA PHE A 176 -7.28 -11.62 4.87
C PHE A 176 -6.12 -11.31 5.82
N GLY A 177 -5.71 -10.04 5.89
CA GLY A 177 -4.64 -9.61 6.77
C GLY A 177 -5.02 -9.66 8.25
N THR A 178 -6.17 -9.11 8.61
CA THR A 178 -6.70 -9.20 9.98
C THR A 178 -7.04 -10.64 10.34
N GLY A 179 -7.68 -11.37 9.42
CA GLY A 179 -7.99 -12.78 9.61
C GLY A 179 -6.76 -13.66 9.82
N ALA A 180 -5.61 -13.36 9.17
CA ALA A 180 -4.35 -14.07 9.41
C ALA A 180 -3.85 -13.88 10.85
N VAL A 181 -3.96 -12.66 11.39
CA VAL A 181 -3.55 -12.35 12.76
C VAL A 181 -4.47 -13.06 13.76
N GLU A 182 -5.79 -12.97 13.57
CA GLU A 182 -6.77 -13.61 14.45
C GLU A 182 -6.65 -15.14 14.42
N ALA A 183 -6.54 -15.74 13.22
CA ALA A 183 -6.38 -17.18 13.07
C ALA A 183 -5.06 -17.70 13.65
N SER A 184 -4.02 -16.87 13.73
CA SER A 184 -2.75 -17.26 14.35
C SER A 184 -2.84 -17.48 15.86
N LEU A 185 -3.80 -16.86 16.51
CA LEU A 185 -4.10 -17.01 17.93
C LEU A 185 -5.10 -18.13 18.19
N ALA A 186 -5.75 -18.63 17.16
CA ALA A 186 -6.67 -19.77 17.20
C ALA A 186 -5.95 -21.08 16.78
N ALA A 187 -6.59 -22.21 17.03
CA ALA A 187 -6.06 -23.52 16.63
C ALA A 187 -5.95 -23.71 15.10
N GLU A 188 -6.67 -22.91 14.33
CA GLU A 188 -6.75 -23.00 12.86
C GLU A 188 -5.47 -22.54 12.16
N GLY A 189 -4.73 -21.60 12.76
CA GLY A 189 -3.48 -21.07 12.21
C GLY A 189 -3.67 -20.10 11.03
N ALA A 190 -2.69 -19.22 10.80
CA ALA A 190 -2.74 -18.15 9.82
C ALA A 190 -2.62 -18.58 8.35
N ARG A 191 -2.25 -19.85 8.07
CA ARG A 191 -1.78 -20.29 6.75
C ARG A 191 -2.76 -20.01 5.61
N ALA A 192 -4.05 -20.26 5.80
CA ALA A 192 -5.05 -20.08 4.74
C ALA A 192 -5.15 -18.60 4.32
N HIS A 193 -5.22 -17.71 5.29
CA HIS A 193 -5.30 -16.26 5.07
C HIS A 193 -4.03 -15.69 4.43
N LEU A 194 -2.85 -16.15 4.86
CA LEU A 194 -1.57 -15.74 4.26
C LEU A 194 -1.43 -16.22 2.82
N LEU A 195 -1.93 -17.43 2.49
CA LEU A 195 -1.95 -17.94 1.11
C LEU A 195 -2.89 -17.11 0.23
N LEU A 196 -4.04 -16.68 0.75
CA LEU A 196 -4.96 -15.79 0.02
C LEU A 196 -4.34 -14.41 -0.24
N LEU A 197 -3.62 -13.84 0.74
CA LEU A 197 -2.85 -12.61 0.54
C LEU A 197 -1.76 -12.78 -0.51
N ALA A 198 -1.02 -13.89 -0.45
CA ALA A 198 0.01 -14.20 -1.45
C ALA A 198 -0.59 -14.35 -2.85
N ALA A 199 -1.71 -15.08 -2.97
CA ALA A 199 -2.41 -15.26 -4.24
C ALA A 199 -2.91 -13.92 -4.80
N LEU A 200 -3.46 -13.04 -3.95
CA LEU A 200 -3.89 -11.70 -4.33
C LEU A 200 -2.71 -10.87 -4.87
N SER A 201 -1.57 -10.88 -4.18
CA SER A 201 -0.37 -10.17 -4.61
C SER A 201 0.19 -10.71 -5.91
N VAL A 202 0.28 -12.04 -6.06
CA VAL A 202 0.74 -12.69 -7.29
C VAL A 202 -0.20 -12.38 -8.46
N ALA A 203 -1.52 -12.39 -8.24
CA ALA A 203 -2.50 -12.03 -9.26
C ALA A 203 -2.41 -10.54 -9.65
N ALA A 204 -2.16 -9.66 -8.69
CA ALA A 204 -2.02 -8.23 -8.94
C ALA A 204 -0.81 -7.89 -9.82
N VAL A 205 0.28 -8.67 -9.77
CA VAL A 205 1.50 -8.42 -10.57
C VAL A 205 1.22 -8.33 -12.08
N PRO A 206 0.52 -9.25 -12.74
CA PRO A 206 0.18 -9.11 -14.16
C PRO A 206 -1.05 -8.22 -14.40
N LEU A 207 -2.07 -8.27 -13.55
CA LEU A 207 -3.35 -7.62 -13.82
C LEU A 207 -3.33 -6.11 -13.59
N ALA A 208 -2.71 -5.66 -12.51
CA ALA A 208 -2.71 -4.25 -12.16
C ALA A 208 -1.95 -3.37 -13.18
N PRO A 209 -0.75 -3.76 -13.66
CA PRO A 209 -0.06 -2.99 -14.69
C PRO A 209 -0.84 -2.89 -16.00
N LEU A 210 -1.54 -3.96 -16.42
CA LEU A 210 -2.37 -3.94 -17.62
C LEU A 210 -3.53 -2.94 -17.48
N ALA A 211 -4.25 -2.99 -16.36
CA ALA A 211 -5.37 -2.09 -16.10
C ALA A 211 -4.91 -0.63 -15.94
N ALA A 212 -3.84 -0.39 -15.19
CA ALA A 212 -3.31 0.95 -14.99
C ALA A 212 -2.74 1.54 -16.29
N ALA A 213 -2.01 0.75 -17.10
CA ALA A 213 -1.50 1.20 -18.39
C ALA A 213 -2.62 1.55 -19.38
N ALA A 214 -3.73 0.81 -19.36
CA ALA A 214 -4.92 1.14 -20.17
C ALA A 214 -5.52 2.50 -19.74
N ALA A 215 -5.64 2.75 -18.44
CA ALA A 215 -6.11 4.02 -17.90
C ALA A 215 -5.15 5.19 -18.23
N LEU A 216 -3.84 4.97 -18.12
CA LEU A 216 -2.83 5.98 -18.47
C LEU A 216 -2.88 6.36 -19.94
N ARG A 217 -3.08 5.40 -20.87
CA ARG A 217 -3.24 5.71 -22.30
C ARG A 217 -4.42 6.63 -22.54
N GLN A 218 -5.55 6.39 -21.87
CA GLN A 218 -6.73 7.27 -22.01
C GLN A 218 -6.52 8.67 -21.43
N ALA A 219 -5.64 8.82 -20.46
CA ALA A 219 -5.33 10.11 -19.86
C ALA A 219 -4.33 10.94 -20.70
N LEU A 220 -3.57 10.27 -21.59
CA LEU A 220 -2.57 10.88 -22.49
C LEU A 220 -3.14 11.21 -23.88
N ASP A 221 -4.30 10.63 -24.26
CA ASP A 221 -5.01 10.94 -25.50
C ASP A 221 -5.84 12.25 -25.35
#